data_57f9b0a454d32a8cfa631f33b53cfc2c
#
_entry.id   57f9b0a454d32a8cfa631f33b53cfc2c
#
_cell.length_a   1.000
_cell.length_b   1.000
_cell.length_c   1.000
_cell.angle_alpha   90.00
_cell.angle_beta   90.00
_cell.angle_gamma   90.00
#
_symmetry.space_group_name_H-M   'P 1'
#
loop_
_entity.id
_entity.type
_entity.pdbx_description
1 polymer ?
#
loop_
_entity_poly.entity_id
_entity_poly.type
_entity_poly.pdbx_seq_one_letter_code
_entity_poly.pdbx_strand_id
1 'polypeptide(L)'
;MTQMGTASLGGHMQNGTTTMDAIKRAADEYNKIGEQAAKAGIQQFLHDENFEVSKVDGRLTYEVLLEILDPKLVKMQFQMSAMREVGDPVTYFTKYPGRFLSMHLQGVAGDTTVAVGKDGLDWPRIFTAAKTGGVKNYFVEVSWDLTVPSVAYLKTIK
;
A
#
# COMPACT_ATOMS: atom_id res chain seq x y z
N MET A 1 -8.61 -14.23 -10.85
CA MET A 1 -8.60 -14.39 -9.38
C MET A 1 -9.30 -13.20 -8.78
N THR A 2 -10.33 -13.42 -8.00
CA THR A 2 -11.06 -12.36 -7.30
C THR A 2 -10.17 -11.77 -6.19
N GLN A 3 -10.24 -10.46 -5.98
CA GLN A 3 -9.43 -9.76 -5.00
C GLN A 3 -10.34 -9.19 -3.90
N MET A 4 -9.88 -9.21 -2.68
CA MET A 4 -10.58 -8.66 -1.53
C MET A 4 -9.61 -7.78 -0.72
N GLY A 5 -9.90 -6.49 -0.64
CA GLY A 5 -9.22 -5.58 0.26
C GLY A 5 -9.75 -5.74 1.68
N THR A 6 -8.88 -5.64 2.65
CA THR A 6 -9.24 -5.51 4.06
C THR A 6 -8.86 -4.12 4.56
N ALA A 7 -9.64 -3.60 5.49
CA ALA A 7 -9.32 -2.34 6.14
C ALA A 7 -7.94 -2.40 6.80
N SER A 8 -7.31 -1.24 6.96
CA SER A 8 -6.03 -1.14 7.64
C SER A 8 -6.10 -1.62 9.08
N LEU A 9 -4.96 -2.00 9.64
CA LEU A 9 -4.84 -2.40 11.05
C LEU A 9 -5.23 -1.31 12.04
N GLY A 10 -5.27 -0.04 11.61
CA GLY A 10 -5.65 1.10 12.45
C GLY A 10 -7.00 0.92 13.15
N GLY A 11 -7.96 0.22 12.53
CA GLY A 11 -9.24 -0.10 13.14
C GLY A 11 -9.15 -1.07 14.34
N HIS A 12 -8.09 -1.86 14.43
CA HIS A 12 -7.85 -2.82 15.51
C HIS A 12 -7.02 -2.24 16.67
N MET A 13 -6.45 -1.05 16.50
CA MET A 13 -5.50 -0.47 17.44
C MET A 13 -5.93 0.89 18.00
N GLN A 14 -7.21 1.09 18.22
CA GLN A 14 -7.84 2.39 18.55
C GLN A 14 -7.42 3.05 19.87
N ASN A 15 -6.50 2.49 20.64
CA ASN A 15 -6.16 3.01 21.98
C ASN A 15 -4.70 3.45 22.16
N GLY A 16 -4.06 3.95 21.12
CA GLY A 16 -2.83 4.77 21.25
C GLY A 16 -1.55 4.05 21.67
N THR A 17 -1.57 2.76 21.90
CA THR A 17 -0.38 1.96 22.23
C THR A 17 -0.23 0.79 21.27
N THR A 18 0.43 1.04 20.16
CA THR A 18 0.88 -0.02 19.27
C THR A 18 2.02 -0.78 19.95
N THR A 19 1.81 -2.06 20.23
CA THR A 19 2.84 -2.96 20.71
C THR A 19 3.19 -4.00 19.67
N MET A 20 4.41 -4.51 19.68
CA MET A 20 4.82 -5.60 18.79
C MET A 20 3.89 -6.81 18.89
N ASP A 21 3.43 -7.15 20.10
CA ASP A 21 2.51 -8.27 20.32
C ASP A 21 1.12 -8.01 19.71
N ALA A 22 0.64 -6.77 19.72
CA ALA A 22 -0.61 -6.40 19.07
C ALA A 22 -0.49 -6.55 17.54
N ILE A 23 0.62 -6.10 16.96
CA ILE A 23 0.90 -6.26 15.52
C ILE A 23 0.97 -7.74 15.13
N LYS A 24 1.67 -8.57 15.91
CA LYS A 24 1.76 -10.01 15.66
C LYS A 24 0.39 -10.69 15.70
N ARG A 25 -0.43 -10.40 16.73
CA ARG A 25 -1.80 -10.95 16.80
C ARG A 25 -2.64 -10.57 15.60
N ALA A 26 -2.60 -9.29 15.19
CA ALA A 26 -3.32 -8.84 14.02
C ALA A 26 -2.81 -9.52 12.73
N ALA A 27 -1.51 -9.68 12.57
CA ALA A 27 -0.95 -10.39 11.42
C ALA A 27 -1.37 -11.86 11.38
N ASP A 28 -1.43 -12.55 12.52
CA ASP A 28 -1.93 -13.92 12.62
C ASP A 28 -3.41 -14.01 12.18
N GLU A 29 -4.24 -13.04 12.57
CA GLU A 29 -5.64 -12.97 12.13
C GLU A 29 -5.74 -12.74 10.60
N TYR A 30 -4.97 -11.82 10.06
CA TYR A 30 -4.94 -11.57 8.60
C TYR A 30 -4.43 -12.78 7.83
N ASN A 31 -3.43 -13.48 8.31
CA ASN A 31 -2.94 -14.71 7.69
C ASN A 31 -4.05 -15.80 7.69
N LYS A 32 -4.79 -15.98 8.78
CA LYS A 32 -5.93 -16.91 8.85
C LYS A 32 -7.06 -16.52 7.88
N ILE A 33 -7.40 -15.24 7.79
CA ILE A 33 -8.38 -14.73 6.82
C ILE A 33 -7.87 -14.99 5.40
N GLY A 34 -6.58 -14.76 5.14
CA GLY A 34 -5.93 -15.03 3.87
C GLY A 34 -6.01 -16.49 3.45
N GLU A 35 -5.83 -17.43 4.39
CA GLU A 35 -6.01 -18.88 4.14
C GLU A 35 -7.46 -19.21 3.72
N GLN A 36 -8.44 -18.63 4.40
CA GLN A 36 -9.85 -18.82 4.06
C GLN A 36 -10.19 -18.22 2.70
N ALA A 37 -9.72 -17.01 2.43
CA ALA A 37 -9.88 -16.34 1.14
C ALA A 37 -9.26 -17.16 0.00
N ALA A 38 -8.07 -17.69 0.20
CA ALA A 38 -7.37 -18.52 -0.78
C ALA A 38 -8.15 -19.81 -1.12
N LYS A 39 -8.77 -20.47 -0.13
CA LYS A 39 -9.64 -21.64 -0.35
C LYS A 39 -10.86 -21.30 -1.21
N ALA A 40 -11.34 -20.06 -1.14
CA ALA A 40 -12.43 -19.55 -1.98
C ALA A 40 -11.95 -18.98 -3.33
N GLY A 41 -10.66 -19.08 -3.67
CA GLY A 41 -10.10 -18.52 -4.90
C GLY A 41 -9.96 -17.00 -4.87
N ILE A 42 -9.94 -16.40 -3.68
CA ILE A 42 -9.83 -14.95 -3.47
C ILE A 42 -8.41 -14.62 -2.98
N GLN A 43 -7.78 -13.61 -3.57
CA GLN A 43 -6.54 -13.05 -3.06
C GLN A 43 -6.85 -11.89 -2.11
N GLN A 44 -6.48 -12.05 -0.85
CA GLN A 44 -6.55 -10.97 0.13
C GLN A 44 -5.38 -10.00 -0.04
N PHE A 45 -5.66 -8.73 0.21
CA PHE A 45 -4.63 -7.71 0.39
C PHE A 45 -4.98 -6.75 1.53
N LEU A 46 -3.96 -6.22 2.17
CA LEU A 46 -4.08 -5.20 3.21
C LEU A 46 -3.89 -3.82 2.56
N HIS A 47 -4.84 -2.92 2.82
CA HIS A 47 -4.73 -1.50 2.48
C HIS A 47 -3.97 -0.77 3.58
N ASP A 48 -2.94 -0.03 3.23
CA ASP A 48 -2.19 0.79 4.16
C ASP A 48 -2.75 2.22 4.23
N GLU A 49 -2.82 2.72 5.45
CA GLU A 49 -3.25 4.07 5.80
C GLU A 49 -2.15 4.76 6.65
N ASN A 50 -2.52 5.72 7.47
CA ASN A 50 -1.55 6.45 8.29
C ASN A 50 -0.94 5.62 9.44
N PHE A 51 -1.61 4.54 9.86
CA PHE A 51 -1.13 3.71 10.96
C PHE A 51 0.17 3.00 10.62
N GLU A 52 0.30 2.52 9.41
CA GLU A 52 1.44 1.72 8.95
C GLU A 52 2.74 2.53 8.91
N VAL A 53 2.65 3.86 8.83
CA VAL A 53 3.81 4.77 8.91
C VAL A 53 4.23 5.08 10.36
N SER A 54 3.46 4.61 11.36
CA SER A 54 3.85 4.69 12.77
C SER A 54 5.05 3.78 13.09
N LYS A 55 5.65 3.97 14.26
CA LYS A 55 6.78 3.14 14.70
C LYS A 55 6.40 2.29 15.92
N VAL A 56 6.87 1.07 15.91
CA VAL A 56 6.85 0.14 17.04
C VAL A 56 8.28 -0.33 17.30
N ASP A 57 8.76 -0.20 18.54
CA ASP A 57 10.13 -0.54 18.94
C ASP A 57 11.21 0.09 18.00
N GLY A 58 10.95 1.33 17.55
CA GLY A 58 11.85 2.08 16.67
C GLY A 58 11.79 1.69 15.20
N ARG A 59 11.00 0.68 14.81
CA ARG A 59 10.82 0.21 13.43
C ARG A 59 9.50 0.70 12.85
N LEU A 60 9.45 0.95 11.56
CA LEU A 60 8.18 1.23 10.86
C LEU A 60 7.26 0.01 10.95
N THR A 61 6.02 0.23 11.38
CA THR A 61 5.00 -0.82 11.44
C THR A 61 4.79 -1.48 10.08
N TYR A 62 4.85 -0.70 9.01
CA TYR A 62 4.74 -1.21 7.63
C TYR A 62 5.82 -2.26 7.31
N GLU A 63 7.08 -2.01 7.68
CA GLU A 63 8.17 -2.97 7.47
C GLU A 63 7.99 -4.23 8.30
N VAL A 64 7.53 -4.09 9.54
CA VAL A 64 7.21 -5.25 10.40
C VAL A 64 6.12 -6.11 9.75
N LEU A 65 5.04 -5.48 9.24
CA LEU A 65 3.96 -6.20 8.57
C LEU A 65 4.44 -6.91 7.29
N LEU A 66 5.29 -6.27 6.50
CA LEU A 66 5.88 -6.89 5.30
C LEU A 66 6.70 -8.15 5.63
N GLU A 67 7.28 -8.22 6.83
CA GLU A 67 8.07 -9.38 7.27
C GLU A 67 7.21 -10.51 7.84
N ILE A 68 6.16 -10.19 8.62
CA ILE A 68 5.40 -11.21 9.37
C ILE A 68 4.12 -11.70 8.68
N LEU A 69 3.56 -10.93 7.74
CA LEU A 69 2.44 -11.38 6.91
C LEU A 69 2.92 -12.40 5.86
N ASP A 70 2.23 -13.52 5.74
CA ASP A 70 2.55 -14.51 4.70
C ASP A 70 2.37 -13.90 3.30
N PRO A 71 3.45 -13.82 2.50
CA PRO A 71 3.40 -13.19 1.18
C PRO A 71 2.53 -13.92 0.15
N LYS A 72 2.17 -15.18 0.39
CA LYS A 72 1.27 -15.95 -0.46
C LYS A 72 -0.19 -15.67 -0.13
N LEU A 73 -0.49 -15.42 1.13
CA LEU A 73 -1.84 -15.25 1.65
C LEU A 73 -2.30 -13.80 1.62
N VAL A 74 -1.43 -12.88 2.08
CA VAL A 74 -1.77 -11.46 2.22
C VAL A 74 -0.82 -10.62 1.37
N LYS A 75 -1.34 -9.96 0.35
CA LYS A 75 -0.63 -8.95 -0.43
C LYS A 75 -0.81 -7.58 0.21
N MET A 76 -0.13 -6.58 -0.35
CA MET A 76 -0.27 -5.18 0.09
C MET A 76 -0.88 -4.34 -1.03
N GLN A 77 -1.70 -3.38 -0.68
CA GLN A 77 -2.01 -2.25 -1.52
C GLN A 77 -1.12 -1.09 -1.08
N PHE A 78 -0.44 -0.45 -2.01
CA PHE A 78 0.48 0.64 -1.70
C PHE A 78 -0.22 1.99 -1.81
N GLN A 79 -0.27 2.74 -0.70
CA GLN A 79 -0.88 4.05 -0.63
C GLN A 79 0.19 5.14 -0.77
N MET A 80 0.22 5.81 -1.91
CA MET A 80 1.25 6.83 -2.20
C MET A 80 1.24 7.99 -1.20
N SER A 81 0.06 8.44 -0.77
CA SER A 81 -0.05 9.55 0.18
C SER A 81 0.49 9.21 1.57
N ALA A 82 0.24 7.99 2.06
CA ALA A 82 0.74 7.54 3.36
C ALA A 82 2.25 7.28 3.34
N MET A 83 2.75 6.68 2.26
CA MET A 83 4.14 6.21 2.18
C MET A 83 5.15 7.27 1.78
N ARG A 84 4.73 8.43 1.26
CA ARG A 84 5.62 9.52 0.82
C ARG A 84 6.56 10.04 1.91
N GLU A 85 6.11 10.01 3.17
CA GLU A 85 6.87 10.53 4.31
C GLU A 85 7.93 9.56 4.82
N VAL A 86 7.86 8.31 4.43
CA VAL A 86 8.75 7.26 4.94
C VAL A 86 9.83 6.83 3.95
N GLY A 87 9.76 7.28 2.71
CA GLY A 87 10.83 7.03 1.75
C GLY A 87 10.40 6.94 0.28
N ASP A 88 11.37 6.61 -0.58
CA ASP A 88 11.13 6.41 -2.00
C ASP A 88 10.34 5.10 -2.23
N PRO A 89 9.15 5.14 -2.87
CA PRO A 89 8.35 3.95 -3.16
C PRO A 89 9.11 2.88 -3.96
N VAL A 90 10.05 3.29 -4.81
CA VAL A 90 10.90 2.37 -5.57
C VAL A 90 11.68 1.42 -4.66
N THR A 91 12.13 1.90 -3.50
CA THR A 91 12.83 1.07 -2.51
C THR A 91 11.96 -0.09 -2.02
N TYR A 92 10.69 0.17 -1.72
CA TYR A 92 9.75 -0.87 -1.26
C TYR A 92 9.47 -1.89 -2.36
N PHE A 93 9.19 -1.45 -3.58
CA PHE A 93 8.90 -2.35 -4.70
C PHE A 93 10.08 -3.24 -5.07
N THR A 94 11.31 -2.74 -4.95
CA THR A 94 12.52 -3.52 -5.26
C THR A 94 12.95 -4.42 -4.10
N LYS A 95 12.78 -3.98 -2.86
CA LYS A 95 13.12 -4.75 -1.65
C LYS A 95 12.15 -5.92 -1.42
N TYR A 96 10.87 -5.74 -1.79
CA TYR A 96 9.82 -6.72 -1.55
C TYR A 96 9.12 -7.14 -2.87
N PRO A 97 9.82 -7.84 -3.78
CA PRO A 97 9.28 -8.19 -5.08
C PRO A 97 8.05 -9.12 -4.97
N GLY A 98 7.04 -8.89 -5.81
CA GLY A 98 5.81 -9.68 -5.83
C GLY A 98 4.89 -9.49 -4.62
N ARG A 99 5.20 -8.55 -3.73
CA ARG A 99 4.47 -8.33 -2.48
C ARG A 99 3.22 -7.50 -2.65
N PHE A 100 3.20 -6.62 -3.63
CA PHE A 100 2.15 -5.63 -3.84
C PHE A 100 1.16 -6.09 -4.92
N LEU A 101 -0.13 -5.86 -4.70
CA LEU A 101 -1.18 -6.24 -5.64
C LEU A 101 -1.75 -5.04 -6.37
N SER A 102 -1.91 -3.95 -5.66
CA SER A 102 -2.48 -2.71 -6.17
C SER A 102 -1.78 -1.49 -5.60
N MET A 103 -2.05 -0.34 -6.19
CA MET A 103 -1.47 0.92 -5.80
C MET A 103 -2.51 2.03 -5.96
N HIS A 104 -2.69 2.82 -4.90
CA HIS A 104 -3.43 4.08 -4.97
C HIS A 104 -2.50 5.20 -5.42
N LEU A 105 -2.90 5.86 -6.51
CA LEU A 105 -2.18 6.97 -7.12
C LEU A 105 -2.77 8.28 -6.60
N GLN A 106 -2.00 8.97 -5.80
CA GLN A 106 -2.37 10.28 -5.29
C GLN A 106 -1.16 11.21 -5.42
N GLY A 107 -1.32 12.29 -6.16
CA GLY A 107 -0.31 13.33 -6.25
C GLY A 107 -0.36 14.23 -5.02
N VAL A 108 0.79 14.51 -4.44
CA VAL A 108 0.90 15.42 -3.29
C VAL A 108 2.10 16.34 -3.45
N ALA A 109 1.88 17.64 -3.38
CA ALA A 109 2.91 18.68 -3.42
C ALA A 109 2.86 19.48 -2.10
N GLY A 110 3.91 19.34 -1.27
CA GLY A 110 3.84 19.81 0.12
C GLY A 110 2.67 19.13 0.86
N ASP A 111 1.80 19.91 1.45
CA ASP A 111 0.59 19.42 2.16
C ASP A 111 -0.68 19.44 1.30
N THR A 112 -0.53 19.67 0.00
CA THR A 112 -1.68 19.82 -0.90
C THR A 112 -1.79 18.61 -1.82
N THR A 113 -3.00 18.03 -1.90
CA THR A 113 -3.33 17.04 -2.93
C THR A 113 -3.40 17.72 -4.29
N VAL A 114 -2.67 17.18 -5.26
CA VAL A 114 -2.60 17.67 -6.64
C VAL A 114 -2.86 16.53 -7.62
N ALA A 115 -3.06 16.87 -8.88
CA ALA A 115 -3.15 15.84 -9.91
C ALA A 115 -1.83 15.05 -10.00
N VAL A 116 -1.93 13.74 -10.24
CA VAL A 116 -0.78 12.87 -10.52
C VAL A 116 0.04 13.44 -11.66
N GLY A 117 1.35 13.54 -11.49
CA GLY A 117 2.27 14.20 -12.43
C GLY A 117 2.46 15.70 -12.19
N LYS A 118 1.80 16.28 -11.16
CA LYS A 118 2.03 17.66 -10.69
C LYS A 118 2.73 17.70 -9.33
N ASP A 119 3.13 16.57 -8.83
CA ASP A 119 3.76 16.32 -7.53
C ASP A 119 5.29 16.24 -7.58
N GLY A 120 5.87 16.34 -8.77
CA GLY A 120 7.33 16.26 -8.97
C GLY A 120 7.90 14.84 -8.90
N LEU A 121 7.08 13.80 -8.78
CA LEU A 121 7.53 12.42 -8.74
C LEU A 121 7.87 11.89 -10.14
N ASP A 122 8.88 11.04 -10.21
CA ASP A 122 9.23 10.28 -11.42
C ASP A 122 8.31 9.04 -11.54
N TRP A 123 7.09 9.27 -12.00
CA TRP A 123 6.08 8.23 -12.16
C TRP A 123 6.51 7.08 -13.09
N PRO A 124 7.18 7.33 -14.25
CA PRO A 124 7.73 6.25 -15.08
C PRO A 124 8.66 5.31 -14.30
N ARG A 125 9.56 5.87 -13.50
CA ARG A 125 10.48 5.10 -12.64
C ARG A 125 9.70 4.31 -11.58
N ILE A 126 8.72 4.94 -10.96
CA ILE A 126 7.86 4.29 -9.94
C ILE A 126 7.09 3.12 -10.57
N PHE A 127 6.47 3.29 -11.73
CA PHE A 127 5.74 2.20 -12.40
C PHE A 127 6.64 1.06 -12.83
N THR A 128 7.86 1.36 -13.26
CA THR A 128 8.85 0.32 -13.59
C THR A 128 9.17 -0.52 -12.36
N ALA A 129 9.41 0.09 -11.21
CA ALA A 129 9.64 -0.62 -9.95
C ALA A 129 8.38 -1.35 -9.47
N ALA A 130 7.20 -0.75 -9.61
CA ALA A 130 5.92 -1.33 -9.20
C ALA A 130 5.64 -2.67 -9.92
N LYS A 131 6.07 -2.84 -11.16
CA LYS A 131 6.01 -4.13 -11.87
C LYS A 131 6.83 -5.20 -11.15
N THR A 132 8.03 -4.88 -10.69
CA THR A 132 8.87 -5.78 -9.86
C THR A 132 8.18 -6.07 -8.53
N GLY A 133 7.57 -5.06 -7.92
CA GLY A 133 6.77 -5.18 -6.70
C GLY A 133 5.54 -6.07 -6.85
N GLY A 134 5.09 -6.35 -8.08
CA GLY A 134 3.96 -7.23 -8.40
C GLY A 134 2.63 -6.49 -8.58
N VAL A 135 2.64 -5.15 -8.63
CA VAL A 135 1.43 -4.33 -8.79
C VAL A 135 0.76 -4.63 -10.14
N LYS A 136 -0.54 -4.91 -10.08
CA LYS A 136 -1.38 -5.23 -11.25
C LYS A 136 -2.49 -4.21 -11.47
N ASN A 137 -2.93 -3.55 -10.41
CA ASN A 137 -4.06 -2.62 -10.44
C ASN A 137 -3.62 -1.26 -9.90
N TYR A 138 -4.05 -0.21 -10.56
CA TYR A 138 -3.76 1.17 -10.20
C TYR A 138 -5.08 1.93 -10.09
N PHE A 139 -5.25 2.67 -8.99
CA PHE A 139 -6.46 3.44 -8.72
C PHE A 139 -6.07 4.89 -8.45
N VAL A 140 -6.63 5.81 -9.23
CA VAL A 140 -6.47 7.25 -8.98
C VAL A 140 -7.42 7.64 -7.84
N GLU A 141 -6.86 8.03 -6.71
CA GLU A 141 -7.61 8.35 -5.49
C GLU A 141 -7.46 9.83 -5.14
N VAL A 142 -8.14 10.66 -5.90
CA VAL A 142 -8.22 12.11 -5.70
C VAL A 142 -9.63 12.60 -6.03
N SER A 143 -9.93 13.87 -5.76
CA SER A 143 -11.21 14.48 -6.16
C SER A 143 -11.42 14.42 -7.68
N TRP A 144 -12.66 14.53 -8.12
CA TRP A 144 -13.00 14.39 -9.54
C TRP A 144 -12.27 15.38 -10.46
N ASP A 145 -12.15 16.63 -10.03
CA ASP A 145 -11.44 17.70 -10.74
C ASP A 145 -9.93 17.41 -10.91
N LEU A 146 -9.33 16.68 -9.97
CA LEU A 146 -7.95 16.21 -10.06
C LEU A 146 -7.82 14.87 -10.80
N THR A 147 -8.86 14.05 -10.83
CA THR A 147 -8.85 12.75 -11.52
C THR A 147 -8.67 12.92 -13.02
N VAL A 148 -9.40 13.85 -13.65
CA VAL A 148 -9.36 14.07 -15.10
C VAL A 148 -7.93 14.40 -15.58
N PRO A 149 -7.24 15.42 -15.02
CA PRO A 149 -5.86 15.72 -15.43
C PRO A 149 -4.86 14.61 -15.02
N SER A 150 -5.10 13.89 -13.92
CA SER A 150 -4.26 12.74 -13.53
C SER A 150 -4.30 11.64 -14.57
N VAL A 151 -5.49 11.24 -15.01
CA VAL A 151 -5.68 10.21 -16.05
C VAL A 151 -5.10 10.66 -17.38
N ALA A 152 -5.25 11.95 -17.73
CA ALA A 152 -4.66 12.50 -18.94
C ALA A 152 -3.12 12.37 -18.92
N TYR A 153 -2.48 12.71 -17.80
CA TYR A 153 -1.03 12.53 -17.62
C TYR A 153 -0.63 11.05 -17.66
N LEU A 154 -1.32 10.19 -16.93
CA LEU A 154 -1.00 8.75 -16.86
C LEU A 154 -1.03 8.07 -18.25
N LYS A 155 -1.91 8.49 -19.13
CA LYS A 155 -1.98 8.01 -20.52
C LYS A 155 -0.76 8.40 -21.37
N THR A 156 0.05 9.36 -20.96
CA THR A 156 1.29 9.76 -21.65
C THR A 156 2.50 8.90 -21.28
N ILE A 157 2.40 8.17 -20.17
CA ILE A 157 3.48 7.28 -19.69
C ILE A 157 3.47 5.99 -20.54
N LYS A 158 4.62 5.67 -21.12
CA LYS A 158 4.81 4.48 -21.96
C LYS A 158 5.41 3.32 -21.18
#